data_2529ac79cd7710524216d3c9aafac80b
#
_entry.id   2529ac79cd7710524216d3c9aafac80b
#
_cell.length_a   1.000
_cell.length_b   1.000
_cell.length_c   1.000
_cell.angle_alpha   90.00
_cell.angle_beta   90.00
_cell.angle_gamma   90.00
#
_symmetry.space_group_name_H-M   'P 1'
#
loop_
_entity.id
_entity.type
_entity.pdbx_description
1 polymer ?
#
loop_
_entity_poly.entity_id
_entity_poly.type
_entity_poly.pdbx_seq_one_letter_code
_entity_poly.pdbx_strand_id
1 'polypeptide(L)'
;FLDDLTTRDQRMMFAVLTLVHTADSKKQLDDDTEALLTVARQNLCQFAVLKYQQPDGLNTAMPFGTRKIDAFRTLTTESLAVFIPFKVQDIYHENGIYYGQNVISKNMIIADRRQLLNGNSFILGVSGGGKSFAAKGEIENIILSSDADVIIIDPEREYSQLVKALGGEIINISATSQSHINAMDMNKEYGDGANPVILKSEFIMSLCEQLIGGTNLGAKQKSIIDRCTASVYRDYQQRGYTGTVPTLQDFRAELLKQDEPEAKEIALAIELFTNGSLNTFAKPTNVDTHNRLICYDILDLGKQLMPIGMLVVLDSILNRITQNRAKGKQTFIFIDEIYLPVSYTHLRAHETVLDL
;
A
#
# COMPACT_ATOMS: atom_id res chain seq x y z
N PHE A 1 -49.65 -20.60 14.34
CA PHE A 1 -49.28 -19.39 15.07
C PHE A 1 -49.33 -19.56 16.61
N LEU A 2 -50.48 -19.94 17.20
CA LEU A 2 -50.59 -20.20 18.67
C LEU A 2 -49.72 -21.37 19.08
N ASP A 3 -49.64 -22.39 18.27
CA ASP A 3 -48.80 -23.58 18.48
C ASP A 3 -47.28 -23.22 18.45
N ASP A 4 -46.89 -22.33 17.55
CA ASP A 4 -45.50 -21.85 17.48
C ASP A 4 -45.09 -21.03 18.70
N LEU A 5 -46.00 -20.28 19.30
CA LEU A 5 -45.76 -19.51 20.53
C LEU A 5 -45.61 -20.42 21.77
N THR A 6 -46.28 -21.58 21.77
CA THR A 6 -46.26 -22.50 22.92
C THR A 6 -45.22 -23.56 22.82
N THR A 7 -44.86 -24.05 21.62
CA THR A 7 -43.99 -25.18 21.40
C THR A 7 -42.61 -24.83 20.93
N ARG A 8 -42.42 -23.64 20.28
CA ARG A 8 -41.16 -23.26 19.62
C ARG A 8 -40.46 -22.06 20.24
N ASP A 9 -40.79 -21.68 21.48
CA ASP A 9 -40.23 -20.50 22.17
C ASP A 9 -40.26 -19.19 21.34
N GLN A 10 -41.29 -19.06 20.47
CA GLN A 10 -41.51 -17.85 19.68
C GLN A 10 -42.19 -16.78 20.54
N ARG A 11 -41.81 -15.51 20.33
CA ARG A 11 -42.46 -14.36 20.95
C ARG A 11 -43.31 -13.61 19.94
N MET A 12 -44.44 -13.08 20.37
CA MET A 12 -45.29 -12.24 19.57
C MET A 12 -44.84 -10.77 19.68
N MET A 13 -44.67 -10.11 18.55
CA MET A 13 -44.29 -8.71 18.47
C MET A 13 -45.23 -7.94 17.57
N PHE A 14 -45.48 -6.69 17.94
CA PHE A 14 -46.25 -5.76 17.12
C PHE A 14 -45.29 -4.88 16.35
N ALA A 15 -45.29 -4.98 15.02
CA ALA A 15 -44.41 -4.23 14.16
C ALA A 15 -45.22 -3.21 13.32
N VAL A 16 -44.64 -2.03 13.07
CA VAL A 16 -45.10 -1.05 12.11
C VAL A 16 -43.98 -0.82 11.12
N LEU A 17 -44.26 -1.01 9.83
CA LEU A 17 -43.33 -0.68 8.77
C LEU A 17 -43.78 0.62 8.11
N THR A 18 -42.93 1.63 8.17
CA THR A 18 -43.15 2.93 7.52
C THR A 18 -42.09 3.15 6.45
N LEU A 19 -42.55 3.66 5.30
CA LEU A 19 -41.67 4.05 4.21
C LEU A 19 -41.88 5.53 3.93
N VAL A 20 -40.78 6.29 3.94
CA VAL A 20 -40.77 7.72 3.64
C VAL A 20 -39.98 7.94 2.37
N HIS A 21 -40.58 8.64 1.40
CA HIS A 21 -39.84 9.08 0.23
C HIS A 21 -40.12 10.57 -0.04
N THR A 22 -39.19 11.20 -0.73
CA THR A 22 -39.26 12.63 -1.07
C THR A 22 -39.01 12.80 -2.58
N ALA A 23 -39.52 13.87 -3.14
CA ALA A 23 -39.26 14.22 -4.55
C ALA A 23 -39.21 15.74 -4.71
N ASP A 24 -38.61 16.22 -5.81
CA ASP A 24 -38.41 17.64 -6.09
C ASP A 24 -39.73 18.35 -6.56
N SER A 25 -40.70 17.58 -7.00
CA SER A 25 -42.01 18.10 -7.41
C SER A 25 -43.13 17.19 -6.96
N LYS A 26 -44.34 17.79 -6.81
CA LYS A 26 -45.55 17.04 -6.46
C LYS A 26 -45.88 15.97 -7.51
N LYS A 27 -45.73 16.29 -8.79
CA LYS A 27 -45.99 15.32 -9.87
C LYS A 27 -45.06 14.10 -9.75
N GLN A 28 -43.77 14.33 -9.56
CA GLN A 28 -42.80 13.24 -9.35
C GLN A 28 -43.11 12.43 -8.10
N LEU A 29 -43.52 13.09 -7.00
CA LEU A 29 -43.92 12.41 -5.77
C LEU A 29 -45.13 11.48 -5.99
N ASP A 30 -46.12 11.95 -6.75
CA ASP A 30 -47.30 11.15 -7.07
C ASP A 30 -46.95 9.97 -7.99
N ASP A 31 -46.12 10.18 -9.02
CA ASP A 31 -45.62 9.15 -9.94
C ASP A 31 -44.80 8.08 -9.18
N ASP A 32 -43.86 8.49 -8.31
CA ASP A 32 -43.05 7.60 -7.48
C ASP A 32 -43.90 6.81 -6.48
N THR A 33 -44.95 7.44 -5.91
CA THR A 33 -45.90 6.75 -5.02
C THR A 33 -46.63 5.64 -5.74
N GLU A 34 -47.14 5.89 -6.96
CA GLU A 34 -47.82 4.89 -7.78
C GLU A 34 -46.85 3.73 -8.15
N ALA A 35 -45.59 4.04 -8.49
CA ALA A 35 -44.56 3.04 -8.77
C ALA A 35 -44.31 2.14 -7.54
N LEU A 36 -44.15 2.74 -6.36
CA LEU A 36 -43.96 2.00 -5.09
C LEU A 36 -45.12 1.08 -4.77
N LEU A 37 -46.37 1.59 -4.90
CA LEU A 37 -47.58 0.81 -4.69
C LEU A 37 -47.68 -0.36 -5.68
N THR A 38 -47.24 -0.16 -6.91
CA THR A 38 -47.26 -1.20 -7.95
C THR A 38 -46.24 -2.30 -7.63
N VAL A 39 -45.02 -1.93 -7.26
CA VAL A 39 -43.96 -2.89 -6.83
C VAL A 39 -44.42 -3.66 -5.59
N ALA A 40 -45.04 -2.99 -4.62
CA ALA A 40 -45.57 -3.66 -3.43
C ALA A 40 -46.62 -4.72 -3.79
N ARG A 41 -47.58 -4.38 -4.65
CA ARG A 41 -48.62 -5.31 -5.12
C ARG A 41 -48.03 -6.53 -5.87
N GLN A 42 -47.03 -6.30 -6.71
CA GLN A 42 -46.30 -7.38 -7.39
C GLN A 42 -45.65 -8.37 -6.42
N ASN A 43 -45.22 -7.88 -5.25
CA ASN A 43 -44.62 -8.68 -4.18
C ASN A 43 -45.63 -9.09 -3.10
N LEU A 44 -46.92 -9.08 -3.40
CA LEU A 44 -48.01 -9.45 -2.48
C LEU A 44 -48.02 -8.64 -1.17
N CYS A 45 -47.47 -7.42 -1.20
CA CYS A 45 -47.47 -6.47 -0.09
C CYS A 45 -48.50 -5.37 -0.36
N GLN A 46 -49.13 -4.87 0.68
CA GLN A 46 -50.07 -3.76 0.59
C GLN A 46 -49.58 -2.59 1.45
N PHE A 47 -49.24 -1.49 0.80
CA PHE A 47 -49.01 -0.20 1.47
C PHE A 47 -50.23 0.70 1.39
N ALA A 48 -50.43 1.47 2.45
CA ALA A 48 -51.45 2.51 2.49
C ALA A 48 -50.79 3.89 2.60
N VAL A 49 -51.18 4.81 1.73
CA VAL A 49 -50.75 6.21 1.83
C VAL A 49 -51.41 6.86 3.03
N LEU A 50 -50.63 7.44 3.93
CA LEU A 50 -51.12 8.16 5.08
C LEU A 50 -51.79 9.46 4.64
N LYS A 51 -53.13 9.56 4.83
CA LYS A 51 -53.90 10.77 4.56
C LYS A 51 -54.17 11.47 5.88
N TYR A 52 -53.83 12.76 5.97
CA TYR A 52 -54.01 13.62 7.17
C TYR A 52 -53.27 13.15 8.42
N GLN A 53 -52.32 12.20 8.29
CA GLN A 53 -51.45 11.65 9.35
C GLN A 53 -49.98 11.72 8.99
N GLN A 54 -49.60 12.54 8.01
CA GLN A 54 -48.21 12.63 7.53
C GLN A 54 -47.22 13.03 8.63
N PRO A 55 -47.53 14.01 9.53
CA PRO A 55 -46.62 14.35 10.63
C PRO A 55 -46.41 13.19 11.61
N ASP A 56 -47.46 12.44 11.90
CA ASP A 56 -47.41 11.26 12.78
C ASP A 56 -46.66 10.12 12.12
N GLY A 57 -46.76 9.96 10.80
CA GLY A 57 -46.01 9.05 9.98
C GLY A 57 -44.51 9.37 10.02
N LEU A 58 -44.17 10.63 9.78
CA LEU A 58 -42.79 11.08 9.83
C LEU A 58 -42.16 10.87 11.23
N ASN A 59 -42.86 11.27 12.29
CA ASN A 59 -42.40 11.08 13.66
C ASN A 59 -42.19 9.59 14.02
N THR A 60 -43.02 8.71 13.45
CA THR A 60 -42.90 7.25 13.64
C THR A 60 -41.67 6.68 12.86
N ALA A 61 -41.40 7.24 11.69
CA ALA A 61 -40.30 6.81 10.84
C ALA A 61 -38.94 7.31 11.33
N MET A 62 -38.88 8.45 12.02
CA MET A 62 -37.67 9.04 12.54
C MET A 62 -37.17 8.26 13.76
N PRO A 63 -35.83 8.19 14.01
CA PRO A 63 -35.23 7.41 15.09
C PRO A 63 -35.42 8.05 16.50
N PHE A 64 -36.59 8.63 16.75
CA PHE A 64 -36.92 9.25 18.05
C PHE A 64 -37.49 8.27 19.07
N GLY A 65 -37.69 7.00 18.68
CA GLY A 65 -38.34 6.00 19.55
C GLY A 65 -39.80 6.26 19.84
N THR A 66 -40.43 7.18 19.09
CA THR A 66 -41.88 7.49 19.25
C THR A 66 -42.68 6.80 18.15
N ARG A 67 -43.81 6.22 18.54
CA ARG A 67 -44.76 5.62 17.61
C ARG A 67 -46.09 6.33 17.75
N LYS A 68 -46.55 6.95 16.67
CA LYS A 68 -47.80 7.69 16.63
C LYS A 68 -48.84 7.12 15.66
N ILE A 69 -48.46 6.03 14.95
CA ILE A 69 -49.36 5.36 14.01
C ILE A 69 -49.71 3.97 14.53
N ASP A 70 -51.00 3.63 14.48
CA ASP A 70 -51.54 2.35 14.96
C ASP A 70 -51.82 1.36 13.81
N ALA A 71 -50.86 1.23 12.88
CA ALA A 71 -50.92 0.28 11.77
C ALA A 71 -50.13 -0.99 12.09
N PHE A 72 -50.56 -1.74 13.11
CA PHE A 72 -49.85 -2.92 13.59
C PHE A 72 -49.95 -4.13 12.69
N ARG A 73 -48.84 -4.83 12.58
CA ARG A 73 -48.78 -6.22 12.14
C ARG A 73 -48.19 -7.08 13.25
N THR A 74 -48.87 -8.17 13.54
CA THR A 74 -48.35 -9.15 14.51
C THR A 74 -47.39 -10.09 13.81
N LEU A 75 -46.18 -10.12 14.29
CA LEU A 75 -45.10 -10.96 13.78
C LEU A 75 -44.59 -11.87 14.90
N THR A 76 -44.15 -13.06 14.55
CA THR A 76 -43.37 -13.93 15.45
C THR A 76 -41.90 -13.51 15.41
N THR A 77 -41.10 -13.94 16.39
CA THR A 77 -39.65 -13.70 16.41
C THR A 77 -38.99 -14.20 15.13
N GLU A 78 -39.39 -15.35 14.60
CA GLU A 78 -38.88 -15.92 13.35
C GLU A 78 -39.22 -15.03 12.15
N SER A 79 -40.46 -14.56 12.05
CA SER A 79 -40.89 -13.64 10.98
C SER A 79 -40.18 -12.28 11.05
N LEU A 80 -39.91 -11.78 12.26
CA LEU A 80 -39.18 -10.53 12.46
C LEU A 80 -37.67 -10.67 12.15
N ALA A 81 -37.10 -11.84 12.36
CA ALA A 81 -35.67 -12.11 12.07
C ALA A 81 -35.32 -11.88 10.59
N VAL A 82 -36.28 -12.03 9.67
CA VAL A 82 -36.09 -11.74 8.24
C VAL A 82 -35.77 -10.26 7.98
N PHE A 83 -36.21 -9.34 8.85
CA PHE A 83 -35.94 -7.91 8.75
C PHE A 83 -34.57 -7.50 9.32
N ILE A 84 -33.84 -8.43 9.96
CA ILE A 84 -32.47 -8.14 10.37
C ILE A 84 -31.66 -7.90 9.09
N PRO A 85 -31.07 -6.70 8.90
CA PRO A 85 -30.36 -6.37 7.68
C PRO A 85 -28.99 -7.06 7.65
N PHE A 86 -28.98 -8.36 7.42
CA PHE A 86 -27.75 -9.05 7.06
C PHE A 86 -27.36 -8.57 5.66
N LYS A 87 -26.69 -7.41 5.60
CA LYS A 87 -26.09 -6.95 4.37
C LYS A 87 -24.82 -7.74 4.12
N VAL A 88 -24.78 -8.42 3.01
CA VAL A 88 -23.52 -8.86 2.42
C VAL A 88 -22.84 -7.62 1.85
N GLN A 89 -21.64 -7.33 2.30
CA GLN A 89 -20.86 -6.25 1.73
C GLN A 89 -20.29 -6.72 0.40
N ASP A 90 -20.84 -6.22 -0.70
CA ASP A 90 -20.28 -6.40 -2.03
C ASP A 90 -19.42 -5.19 -2.37
N ILE A 91 -18.25 -5.46 -2.95
CA ILE A 91 -17.30 -4.43 -3.40
C ILE A 91 -17.20 -4.56 -4.92
N TYR A 92 -17.63 -3.51 -5.61
CA TYR A 92 -17.51 -3.41 -7.06
C TYR A 92 -17.08 -1.99 -7.43
N HIS A 93 -15.85 -1.86 -7.95
CA HIS A 93 -15.31 -0.62 -8.50
C HIS A 93 -15.05 -0.82 -9.99
N GLU A 94 -15.50 0.08 -10.85
CA GLU A 94 -15.49 -0.07 -12.32
C GLU A 94 -14.08 -0.35 -12.88
N ASN A 95 -13.02 0.23 -12.28
CA ASN A 95 -11.62 0.05 -12.70
C ASN A 95 -10.82 -0.74 -11.65
N GLY A 96 -11.48 -1.63 -10.91
CA GLY A 96 -10.86 -2.40 -9.86
C GLY A 96 -10.19 -3.67 -10.37
N ILE A 97 -9.41 -4.28 -9.49
CA ILE A 97 -8.77 -5.58 -9.68
C ILE A 97 -9.70 -6.67 -9.14
N TYR A 98 -9.78 -7.79 -9.82
CA TYR A 98 -10.53 -8.95 -9.37
C TYR A 98 -9.82 -9.67 -8.22
N TYR A 99 -10.49 -9.80 -7.08
CA TYR A 99 -9.97 -10.48 -5.89
C TYR A 99 -10.61 -11.82 -5.60
N GLY A 100 -11.75 -12.13 -6.22
CA GLY A 100 -12.45 -13.40 -6.01
C GLY A 100 -13.97 -13.23 -6.02
N GLN A 101 -14.68 -14.19 -5.41
CA GLN A 101 -16.13 -14.16 -5.25
C GLN A 101 -16.51 -14.07 -3.78
N ASN A 102 -17.54 -13.28 -3.49
CA ASN A 102 -18.15 -13.24 -2.17
C ASN A 102 -18.75 -14.61 -1.82
N VAL A 103 -18.41 -15.13 -0.67
CA VAL A 103 -18.86 -16.47 -0.23
C VAL A 103 -20.38 -16.57 -0.11
N ILE A 104 -21.05 -15.48 0.28
CA ILE A 104 -22.49 -15.44 0.52
C ILE A 104 -23.25 -15.06 -0.73
N SER A 105 -22.99 -13.87 -1.31
CA SER A 105 -23.72 -13.37 -2.47
C SER A 105 -23.30 -14.01 -3.79
N LYS A 106 -22.12 -14.66 -3.85
CA LYS A 106 -21.48 -15.17 -5.07
C LYS A 106 -21.15 -14.10 -6.12
N ASN A 107 -21.31 -12.83 -5.78
CA ASN A 107 -20.92 -11.73 -6.65
C ASN A 107 -19.40 -11.61 -6.72
N MET A 108 -18.89 -11.11 -7.83
CA MET A 108 -17.47 -10.84 -7.99
C MET A 108 -17.05 -9.68 -7.10
N ILE A 109 -15.90 -9.84 -6.43
CA ILE A 109 -15.24 -8.78 -5.67
C ILE A 109 -14.23 -8.12 -6.60
N ILE A 110 -14.53 -6.90 -7.01
CA ILE A 110 -13.65 -6.07 -7.85
C ILE A 110 -13.37 -4.79 -7.08
N ALA A 111 -12.13 -4.60 -6.66
CA ALA A 111 -11.74 -3.48 -5.81
C ALA A 111 -10.61 -2.66 -6.42
N ASP A 112 -10.77 -1.35 -6.37
CA ASP A 112 -9.71 -0.38 -6.65
C ASP A 112 -9.17 0.15 -5.32
N ARG A 113 -7.92 -0.17 -5.00
CA ARG A 113 -7.29 0.23 -3.74
C ARG A 113 -7.22 1.74 -3.55
N ARG A 114 -7.22 2.52 -4.66
CA ARG A 114 -7.22 4.00 -4.62
C ARG A 114 -8.48 4.60 -3.99
N GLN A 115 -9.58 3.84 -4.01
CA GLN A 115 -10.86 4.26 -3.44
C GLN A 115 -11.02 3.83 -1.97
N LEU A 116 -10.06 3.10 -1.42
CA LEU A 116 -10.03 2.73 -0.01
C LEU A 116 -9.40 3.85 0.82
N LEU A 117 -9.73 3.92 2.11
CA LEU A 117 -9.10 4.86 3.05
C LEU A 117 -7.58 4.66 3.13
N ASN A 118 -7.12 3.42 3.03
CA ASN A 118 -5.72 3.04 2.91
C ASN A 118 -5.59 1.94 1.86
N GLY A 119 -4.73 2.16 0.88
CA GLY A 119 -4.46 1.20 -0.21
C GLY A 119 -3.51 0.06 0.18
N ASN A 120 -2.87 0.11 1.34
CA ASN A 120 -1.94 -0.92 1.80
C ASN A 120 -2.69 -2.17 2.28
N SER A 121 -2.06 -3.33 2.13
CA SER A 121 -2.62 -4.61 2.58
C SER A 121 -1.57 -5.58 3.06
N PHE A 122 -2.00 -6.53 3.88
CA PHE A 122 -1.21 -7.68 4.31
C PHE A 122 -1.87 -8.97 3.82
N ILE A 123 -1.07 -9.85 3.19
CA ILE A 123 -1.50 -11.20 2.82
C ILE A 123 -0.93 -12.16 3.87
N LEU A 124 -1.80 -12.67 4.73
CA LEU A 124 -1.41 -13.55 5.84
C LEU A 124 -1.92 -14.97 5.58
N GLY A 125 -1.11 -15.96 5.94
CA GLY A 125 -1.47 -17.36 5.83
C GLY A 125 -0.34 -18.28 6.27
N VAL A 126 -0.68 -19.54 6.52
CA VAL A 126 0.30 -20.59 6.82
C VAL A 126 1.17 -20.89 5.58
N SER A 127 2.32 -21.51 5.80
CA SER A 127 3.14 -21.99 4.67
C SER A 127 2.33 -22.93 3.77
N GLY A 128 2.45 -22.77 2.44
CA GLY A 128 1.63 -23.50 1.47
C GLY A 128 0.17 -23.02 1.35
N GLY A 129 -0.26 -22.02 2.10
CA GLY A 129 -1.63 -21.48 2.09
C GLY A 129 -1.98 -20.59 0.88
N GLY A 130 -1.09 -20.46 -0.11
CA GLY A 130 -1.35 -19.71 -1.35
C GLY A 130 -1.06 -18.20 -1.28
N LYS A 131 -0.33 -17.71 -0.26
CA LYS A 131 0.05 -16.28 -0.16
C LYS A 131 0.70 -15.75 -1.43
N SER A 132 1.82 -16.35 -1.83
CA SER A 132 2.57 -15.94 -3.02
C SER A 132 1.77 -16.13 -4.31
N PHE A 133 0.86 -17.12 -4.36
CA PHE A 133 -0.05 -17.29 -5.49
C PHE A 133 -1.04 -16.15 -5.62
N ALA A 134 -1.65 -15.71 -4.49
CA ALA A 134 -2.54 -14.56 -4.46
C ALA A 134 -1.82 -13.27 -4.86
N ALA A 135 -0.61 -13.04 -4.33
CA ALA A 135 0.22 -11.89 -4.71
C ALA A 135 0.57 -11.90 -6.21
N LYS A 136 0.95 -13.06 -6.76
CA LYS A 136 1.24 -13.22 -8.20
C LYS A 136 0.03 -12.88 -9.07
N GLY A 137 -1.17 -13.34 -8.69
CA GLY A 137 -2.41 -13.01 -9.39
C GLY A 137 -2.74 -11.51 -9.34
N GLU A 138 -2.48 -10.84 -8.23
CA GLU A 138 -2.66 -9.39 -8.12
C GLU A 138 -1.64 -8.63 -8.99
N ILE A 139 -0.36 -9.01 -8.95
CA ILE A 139 0.70 -8.44 -9.80
C ILE A 139 0.34 -8.56 -11.29
N GLU A 140 -0.07 -9.75 -11.72
CA GLU A 140 -0.48 -10.00 -13.10
C GLU A 140 -1.64 -9.08 -13.51
N ASN A 141 -2.68 -8.99 -12.67
CA ASN A 141 -3.81 -8.12 -12.94
C ASN A 141 -3.40 -6.63 -13.04
N ILE A 142 -2.53 -6.14 -12.14
CA ILE A 142 -2.05 -4.75 -12.19
C ILE A 142 -1.30 -4.48 -13.50
N ILE A 143 -0.39 -5.36 -13.88
CA ILE A 143 0.44 -5.17 -15.09
C ILE A 143 -0.41 -5.23 -16.37
N LEU A 144 -1.44 -6.08 -16.41
CA LEU A 144 -2.29 -6.25 -17.58
C LEU A 144 -3.39 -5.20 -17.69
N SER A 145 -3.90 -4.67 -16.55
CA SER A 145 -5.06 -3.77 -16.53
C SER A 145 -4.72 -2.29 -16.34
N SER A 146 -3.48 -1.94 -16.00
CA SER A 146 -3.07 -0.55 -15.72
C SER A 146 -1.71 -0.23 -16.34
N ASP A 147 -1.31 1.05 -16.28
CA ASP A 147 0.03 1.54 -16.63
C ASP A 147 0.95 1.69 -15.42
N ALA A 148 0.50 1.28 -14.24
CA ALA A 148 1.24 1.38 -13.00
C ALA A 148 2.57 0.60 -13.03
N ASP A 149 3.55 1.05 -12.25
CA ASP A 149 4.76 0.29 -11.99
C ASP A 149 4.53 -0.71 -10.85
N VAL A 150 5.17 -1.86 -10.95
CA VAL A 150 5.17 -2.89 -9.92
C VAL A 150 6.62 -3.20 -9.53
N ILE A 151 6.90 -3.11 -8.24
CA ILE A 151 8.22 -3.40 -7.68
C ILE A 151 8.06 -4.53 -6.66
N ILE A 152 8.89 -5.56 -6.79
CA ILE A 152 8.85 -6.74 -5.92
C ILE A 152 10.18 -6.85 -5.18
N ILE A 153 10.14 -7.08 -3.87
CA ILE A 153 11.29 -7.51 -3.06
C ILE A 153 11.09 -9.00 -2.78
N ASP A 154 11.98 -9.84 -3.33
CA ASP A 154 11.86 -11.29 -3.38
C ASP A 154 13.06 -11.96 -2.68
N PRO A 155 12.95 -12.29 -1.38
CA PRO A 155 14.02 -12.96 -0.65
C PRO A 155 14.10 -14.47 -0.90
N GLU A 156 13.06 -15.09 -1.48
CA GLU A 156 12.98 -16.53 -1.70
C GLU A 156 13.02 -16.94 -3.19
N ARG A 157 13.16 -15.97 -4.10
CA ARG A 157 13.22 -16.18 -5.56
C ARG A 157 11.97 -16.85 -6.14
N GLU A 158 10.81 -16.51 -5.58
CA GLU A 158 9.54 -17.10 -6.03
C GLU A 158 8.91 -16.40 -7.24
N TYR A 159 9.23 -15.14 -7.50
CA TYR A 159 8.57 -14.31 -8.51
C TYR A 159 9.28 -14.30 -9.86
N SER A 160 10.49 -14.83 -9.96
CA SER A 160 11.35 -14.74 -11.14
C SER A 160 10.68 -15.24 -12.44
N GLN A 161 9.90 -16.32 -12.39
CA GLN A 161 9.21 -16.87 -13.57
C GLN A 161 8.10 -15.95 -14.07
N LEU A 162 7.29 -15.42 -13.14
CA LEU A 162 6.22 -14.48 -13.46
C LEU A 162 6.78 -13.19 -14.08
N VAL A 163 7.82 -12.64 -13.47
CA VAL A 163 8.45 -11.39 -13.94
C VAL A 163 9.00 -11.56 -15.35
N LYS A 164 9.68 -12.66 -15.64
CA LYS A 164 10.15 -12.98 -17.01
C LYS A 164 9.01 -13.12 -18.00
N ALA A 165 7.92 -13.81 -17.62
CA ALA A 165 6.76 -14.00 -18.49
C ALA A 165 6.06 -12.68 -18.85
N LEU A 166 6.07 -11.71 -17.92
CA LEU A 166 5.48 -10.39 -18.11
C LEU A 166 6.47 -9.34 -18.68
N GLY A 167 7.69 -9.75 -19.08
CA GLY A 167 8.69 -8.86 -19.68
C GLY A 167 9.33 -7.89 -18.68
N GLY A 168 9.32 -8.22 -17.40
CA GLY A 168 9.94 -7.43 -16.34
C GLY A 168 11.44 -7.68 -16.20
N GLU A 169 12.09 -6.86 -15.38
CA GLU A 169 13.51 -6.92 -15.04
C GLU A 169 13.72 -7.63 -13.71
N ILE A 170 14.70 -8.56 -13.65
CA ILE A 170 15.12 -9.23 -12.41
C ILE A 170 16.50 -8.72 -12.05
N ILE A 171 16.60 -8.02 -10.95
CA ILE A 171 17.82 -7.48 -10.42
C ILE A 171 18.31 -8.42 -9.30
N ASN A 172 19.24 -9.28 -9.63
CA ASN A 172 19.87 -10.16 -8.64
C ASN A 172 20.95 -9.39 -7.87
N ILE A 173 20.76 -9.27 -6.56
CA ILE A 173 21.68 -8.55 -5.68
C ILE A 173 22.44 -9.56 -4.81
N SER A 174 23.75 -9.65 -5.03
CA SER A 174 24.64 -10.47 -4.23
C SER A 174 26.07 -9.93 -4.27
N ALA A 175 26.93 -10.42 -3.40
CA ALA A 175 28.35 -10.04 -3.40
C ALA A 175 29.07 -10.39 -4.72
N THR A 176 28.56 -11.39 -5.45
CA THR A 176 29.20 -11.92 -6.68
C THR A 176 28.42 -11.57 -7.94
N SER A 177 27.28 -10.86 -7.80
CA SER A 177 26.42 -10.48 -8.93
C SER A 177 27.13 -9.51 -9.88
N GLN A 178 26.78 -9.63 -11.17
CA GLN A 178 27.13 -8.64 -12.19
C GLN A 178 26.18 -7.44 -12.19
N SER A 179 25.05 -7.54 -11.50
CA SER A 179 24.07 -6.46 -11.34
C SER A 179 24.50 -5.54 -10.21
N HIS A 180 24.57 -4.26 -10.49
CA HIS A 180 25.00 -3.23 -9.54
C HIS A 180 23.95 -2.14 -9.42
N ILE A 181 23.71 -1.69 -8.20
CA ILE A 181 22.90 -0.52 -7.87
C ILE A 181 23.81 0.41 -7.07
N ASN A 182 23.98 1.62 -7.56
CA ASN A 182 24.76 2.63 -6.88
C ASN A 182 24.01 3.19 -5.67
N ALA A 183 24.53 3.00 -4.46
CA ALA A 183 23.92 3.58 -3.26
C ALA A 183 23.84 5.11 -3.28
N MET A 184 24.63 5.74 -4.15
CA MET A 184 24.65 7.19 -4.32
C MET A 184 23.69 7.68 -5.43
N ASP A 185 22.91 6.80 -6.08
CA ASP A 185 21.97 7.24 -7.13
C ASP A 185 20.95 8.24 -6.60
N MET A 186 20.80 9.32 -7.33
CA MET A 186 19.91 10.43 -6.99
C MET A 186 19.54 11.21 -8.27
N ASN A 187 18.35 11.76 -8.31
CA ASN A 187 17.92 12.67 -9.36
C ASN A 187 17.35 13.97 -8.78
N LYS A 188 16.88 14.85 -9.65
CA LYS A 188 16.31 16.15 -9.27
C LYS A 188 15.02 16.02 -8.43
N GLU A 189 14.23 15.00 -8.68
CA GLU A 189 12.95 14.72 -8.00
C GLU A 189 13.12 13.97 -6.66
N TYR A 190 14.35 13.62 -6.29
CA TYR A 190 14.65 12.93 -5.06
C TYR A 190 14.17 13.75 -3.84
N GLY A 191 13.21 13.22 -3.09
CA GLY A 191 12.72 13.83 -1.86
C GLY A 191 11.53 14.79 -2.03
N ASP A 192 10.78 14.71 -3.14
CA ASP A 192 9.45 15.35 -3.30
C ASP A 192 9.42 16.86 -2.97
N GLY A 193 10.36 17.62 -3.52
CA GLY A 193 10.43 19.08 -3.34
C GLY A 193 11.37 19.57 -2.23
N ALA A 194 11.93 18.68 -1.43
CA ALA A 194 13.04 18.98 -0.53
C ALA A 194 14.37 19.08 -1.29
N ASN A 195 15.42 19.58 -0.64
CA ASN A 195 16.74 19.58 -1.26
C ASN A 195 17.28 18.13 -1.38
N PRO A 196 17.46 17.61 -2.60
CA PRO A 196 17.88 16.22 -2.81
C PRO A 196 19.17 15.85 -2.08
N VAL A 197 20.16 16.78 -2.02
CA VAL A 197 21.45 16.52 -1.41
C VAL A 197 21.34 16.35 0.11
N ILE A 198 20.45 17.10 0.78
CA ILE A 198 20.25 17.00 2.23
C ILE A 198 19.65 15.62 2.57
N LEU A 199 18.62 15.19 1.86
CA LEU A 199 18.00 13.90 2.10
C LEU A 199 18.96 12.74 1.77
N LYS A 200 19.74 12.89 0.70
CA LYS A 200 20.76 11.91 0.38
C LYS A 200 21.87 11.86 1.42
N SER A 201 22.23 13.00 2.04
CA SER A 201 23.16 13.03 3.16
C SER A 201 22.64 12.26 4.37
N GLU A 202 21.35 12.39 4.70
CA GLU A 202 20.69 11.62 5.76
C GLU A 202 20.72 10.10 5.47
N PHE A 203 20.43 9.73 4.22
CA PHE A 203 20.53 8.35 3.79
C PHE A 203 21.98 7.81 3.93
N ILE A 204 23.00 8.57 3.49
CA ILE A 204 24.39 8.17 3.60
C ILE A 204 24.83 8.09 5.07
N MET A 205 24.35 8.95 5.96
CA MET A 205 24.58 8.81 7.41
C MET A 205 24.04 7.48 7.92
N SER A 206 22.79 7.14 7.57
CA SER A 206 22.15 5.87 7.95
C SER A 206 22.91 4.66 7.38
N LEU A 207 23.37 4.76 6.14
CA LEU A 207 24.18 3.75 5.50
C LEU A 207 25.53 3.57 6.22
N CYS A 208 26.23 4.65 6.55
CA CYS A 208 27.47 4.61 7.32
C CYS A 208 27.27 4.01 8.72
N GLU A 209 26.17 4.33 9.42
CA GLU A 209 25.82 3.70 10.70
C GLU A 209 25.75 2.17 10.59
N GLN A 210 25.12 1.66 9.53
CA GLN A 210 25.04 0.22 9.27
C GLN A 210 26.41 -0.38 8.91
N LEU A 211 27.19 0.30 8.07
CA LEU A 211 28.52 -0.15 7.63
C LEU A 211 29.54 -0.21 8.78
N ILE A 212 29.41 0.68 9.76
CA ILE A 212 30.29 0.75 10.94
C ILE A 212 29.90 -0.25 12.04
N GLY A 213 28.77 -0.95 11.88
CA GLY A 213 28.30 -1.99 12.81
C GLY A 213 27.17 -1.54 13.75
N GLY A 214 26.34 -0.58 13.36
CA GLY A 214 25.13 -0.19 14.08
C GLY A 214 25.38 0.67 15.32
N THR A 215 26.54 1.26 15.47
CA THR A 215 26.83 2.24 16.53
C THR A 215 26.36 3.63 16.06
N ASN A 216 25.68 4.35 16.95
CA ASN A 216 25.28 5.74 16.66
C ASN A 216 26.53 6.60 16.34
N LEU A 217 26.52 7.20 15.16
CA LEU A 217 27.53 8.17 14.77
C LEU A 217 27.52 9.38 15.72
N GLY A 218 28.68 9.78 16.17
CA GLY A 218 28.84 11.00 16.95
C GLY A 218 28.59 12.27 16.11
N ALA A 219 28.30 13.38 16.74
CA ALA A 219 28.01 14.65 16.07
C ALA A 219 29.12 15.09 15.09
N LYS A 220 30.39 14.85 15.42
CA LYS A 220 31.53 15.16 14.55
C LYS A 220 31.50 14.31 13.28
N GLN A 221 31.27 13.00 13.40
CA GLN A 221 31.20 12.07 12.28
C GLN A 221 30.03 12.44 11.35
N LYS A 222 28.84 12.76 11.90
CA LYS A 222 27.69 13.23 11.12
C LYS A 222 28.01 14.49 10.32
N SER A 223 28.68 15.47 10.94
CA SER A 223 29.07 16.71 10.25
C SER A 223 30.11 16.46 9.14
N ILE A 224 31.01 15.51 9.31
CA ILE A 224 31.99 15.12 8.28
C ILE A 224 31.28 14.44 7.12
N ILE A 225 30.37 13.49 7.38
CA ILE A 225 29.61 12.79 6.35
C ILE A 225 28.77 13.76 5.54
N ASP A 226 28.07 14.67 6.18
CA ASP A 226 27.25 15.69 5.52
C ASP A 226 28.10 16.57 4.59
N ARG A 227 29.18 17.13 5.09
CA ARG A 227 30.11 17.97 4.32
C ARG A 227 30.72 17.23 3.13
N CYS A 228 31.14 15.98 3.31
CA CYS A 228 31.70 15.17 2.23
C CYS A 228 30.65 14.80 1.20
N THR A 229 29.43 14.46 1.62
CA THR A 229 28.32 14.19 0.71
C THR A 229 28.00 15.41 -0.13
N ALA A 230 27.84 16.59 0.48
CA ALA A 230 27.61 17.83 -0.25
C ALA A 230 28.75 18.17 -1.24
N SER A 231 30.00 17.89 -0.85
CA SER A 231 31.17 18.10 -1.73
C SER A 231 31.12 17.21 -2.95
N VAL A 232 30.85 15.91 -2.79
CA VAL A 232 30.83 14.92 -3.87
C VAL A 232 29.72 15.20 -4.87
N TYR A 233 28.55 15.70 -4.41
CA TYR A 233 27.43 16.02 -5.29
C TYR A 233 27.51 17.39 -5.94
N ARG A 234 28.44 18.26 -5.57
CA ARG A 234 28.53 19.66 -6.05
C ARG A 234 28.53 19.76 -7.57
N ASP A 235 29.39 19.01 -8.23
CA ASP A 235 29.49 19.05 -9.71
C ASP A 235 28.27 18.43 -10.38
N TYR A 236 27.70 17.38 -9.81
CA TYR A 236 26.48 16.74 -10.31
C TYR A 236 25.28 17.69 -10.18
N GLN A 237 25.17 18.41 -9.07
CA GLN A 237 24.16 19.43 -8.84
C GLN A 237 24.30 20.62 -9.79
N GLN A 238 25.53 21.11 -10.00
CA GLN A 238 25.81 22.20 -10.95
C GLN A 238 25.44 21.85 -12.40
N ARG A 239 25.54 20.57 -12.77
CA ARG A 239 25.11 20.03 -14.06
C ARG A 239 23.59 19.77 -14.14
N GLY A 240 22.80 20.20 -13.14
CA GLY A 240 21.37 20.00 -13.12
C GLY A 240 20.97 18.53 -12.95
N TYR A 241 21.73 17.77 -12.17
CA TYR A 241 21.52 16.33 -11.89
C TYR A 241 21.58 15.47 -13.17
N THR A 242 22.47 15.81 -14.07
CA THR A 242 22.69 15.06 -15.33
C THR A 242 24.12 14.54 -15.42
N GLY A 243 24.31 13.44 -16.18
CA GLY A 243 25.61 12.82 -16.37
C GLY A 243 25.94 11.77 -15.31
N THR A 244 27.22 11.55 -15.05
CA THR A 244 27.67 10.50 -14.13
C THR A 244 27.35 10.87 -12.70
N VAL A 245 26.62 9.98 -12.03
CA VAL A 245 26.32 10.06 -10.59
C VAL A 245 27.56 9.65 -9.81
N PRO A 246 27.92 10.35 -8.71
CA PRO A 246 28.99 9.92 -7.84
C PRO A 246 28.72 8.53 -7.23
N THR A 247 29.78 7.87 -6.79
CA THR A 247 29.73 6.55 -6.17
C THR A 247 30.23 6.59 -4.72
N LEU A 248 30.02 5.51 -3.97
CA LEU A 248 30.62 5.38 -2.63
C LEU A 248 32.16 5.41 -2.66
N GLN A 249 32.78 5.07 -3.80
CA GLN A 249 34.21 5.21 -3.97
C GLN A 249 34.63 6.69 -3.99
N ASP A 250 33.88 7.53 -4.69
CA ASP A 250 34.10 8.99 -4.72
C ASP A 250 33.88 9.60 -3.33
N PHE A 251 32.86 9.14 -2.61
CA PHE A 251 32.59 9.56 -1.23
C PHE A 251 33.75 9.18 -0.29
N ARG A 252 34.27 7.95 -0.38
CA ARG A 252 35.43 7.53 0.39
C ARG A 252 36.69 8.34 0.04
N ALA A 253 36.89 8.62 -1.24
CA ALA A 253 38.03 9.45 -1.68
C ALA A 253 37.91 10.89 -1.10
N GLU A 254 36.73 11.43 -0.97
CA GLU A 254 36.52 12.74 -0.36
C GLU A 254 36.73 12.72 1.16
N LEU A 255 36.36 11.63 1.86
CA LEU A 255 36.66 11.44 3.28
C LEU A 255 38.17 11.41 3.54
N LEU A 256 38.91 10.76 2.67
CA LEU A 256 40.41 10.66 2.80
C LEU A 256 41.13 11.99 2.58
N LYS A 257 40.49 12.97 1.95
CA LYS A 257 41.03 14.34 1.79
C LYS A 257 40.90 15.20 3.05
N GLN A 258 40.05 14.78 4.00
CA GLN A 258 39.80 15.54 5.23
C GLN A 258 40.98 15.30 6.20
N ASP A 259 41.33 16.36 6.95
CA ASP A 259 42.46 16.28 7.92
C ASP A 259 42.07 15.58 9.21
N GLU A 260 40.77 15.56 9.55
CA GLU A 260 40.24 15.04 10.81
C GLU A 260 40.44 13.50 10.91
N PRO A 261 40.90 13.00 12.06
CA PRO A 261 41.07 11.58 12.27
C PRO A 261 39.75 10.77 12.16
N GLU A 262 38.67 11.35 12.58
CA GLU A 262 37.31 10.74 12.48
C GLU A 262 36.92 10.46 11.00
N ALA A 263 37.32 11.30 10.06
CA ALA A 263 37.11 11.07 8.64
C ALA A 263 37.87 9.86 8.12
N LYS A 264 39.10 9.67 8.56
CA LYS A 264 39.93 8.52 8.21
C LYS A 264 39.40 7.22 8.82
N GLU A 265 38.91 7.29 10.05
CA GLU A 265 38.23 6.15 10.70
C GLU A 265 36.97 5.70 9.90
N ILE A 266 36.12 6.63 9.47
CA ILE A 266 34.97 6.34 8.64
C ILE A 266 35.42 5.73 7.31
N ALA A 267 36.39 6.35 6.63
CA ALA A 267 36.91 5.88 5.35
C ALA A 267 37.53 4.44 5.44
N LEU A 268 38.15 4.11 6.56
CA LEU A 268 38.63 2.77 6.83
C LEU A 268 37.52 1.78 7.10
N ALA A 269 36.50 2.18 7.89
CA ALA A 269 35.37 1.33 8.23
C ALA A 269 34.54 0.93 7.00
N ILE A 270 34.39 1.84 6.03
CA ILE A 270 33.64 1.56 4.80
C ILE A 270 34.47 0.97 3.68
N GLU A 271 35.77 0.73 3.88
CA GLU A 271 36.70 0.24 2.84
C GLU A 271 36.29 -1.10 2.24
N LEU A 272 35.83 -2.03 3.09
CA LEU A 272 35.33 -3.34 2.67
C LEU A 272 34.21 -3.25 1.64
N PHE A 273 33.34 -2.24 1.77
CA PHE A 273 32.13 -2.02 0.96
C PHE A 273 32.35 -1.06 -0.21
N THR A 274 33.50 -0.39 -0.27
CA THR A 274 33.84 0.53 -1.36
C THR A 274 34.87 -0.05 -2.31
N ASN A 275 36.01 -0.47 -1.80
CA ASN A 275 37.15 -0.98 -2.56
C ASN A 275 37.43 -2.47 -2.28
N GLY A 276 36.83 -3.03 -1.23
CA GLY A 276 36.97 -4.43 -0.85
C GLY A 276 36.06 -5.38 -1.60
N SER A 277 35.91 -6.60 -1.07
CA SER A 277 35.15 -7.70 -1.70
C SER A 277 33.61 -7.52 -1.70
N LEU A 278 33.08 -6.62 -0.89
CA LEU A 278 31.63 -6.37 -0.75
C LEU A 278 31.18 -5.06 -1.43
N ASN A 279 31.79 -4.70 -2.55
CA ASN A 279 31.64 -3.40 -3.22
C ASN A 279 30.46 -3.32 -4.21
N THR A 280 29.48 -4.20 -4.08
CA THR A 280 28.33 -4.30 -5.01
C THR A 280 27.58 -2.97 -5.16
N PHE A 281 27.46 -2.19 -4.08
CA PHE A 281 26.74 -0.92 -4.04
C PHE A 281 27.61 0.32 -4.28
N ALA A 282 28.90 0.13 -4.54
CA ALA A 282 29.88 1.19 -4.78
C ALA A 282 30.20 1.40 -6.26
N LYS A 283 29.54 0.68 -7.14
CA LYS A 283 29.71 0.75 -8.59
C LYS A 283 28.54 1.49 -9.23
N PRO A 284 28.71 2.12 -10.40
CA PRO A 284 27.61 2.69 -11.14
C PRO A 284 26.49 1.67 -11.42
N THR A 285 25.25 2.11 -11.35
CA THR A 285 24.10 1.26 -11.68
C THR A 285 24.17 0.82 -13.15
N ASN A 286 24.05 -0.47 -13.38
CA ASN A 286 24.13 -1.11 -14.70
C ASN A 286 22.89 -1.93 -15.06
N VAL A 287 21.82 -1.83 -14.28
CA VAL A 287 20.56 -2.53 -14.46
C VAL A 287 19.45 -1.55 -14.85
N ASP A 288 18.42 -2.03 -15.53
CA ASP A 288 17.28 -1.18 -15.89
C ASP A 288 16.35 -0.98 -14.68
N THR A 289 16.57 0.10 -13.95
CA THR A 289 15.69 0.51 -12.83
C THR A 289 14.43 1.25 -13.31
N HIS A 290 14.18 1.35 -14.64
CA HIS A 290 13.05 2.07 -15.22
C HIS A 290 11.98 1.15 -15.82
N ASN A 291 12.19 -0.16 -15.84
CA ASN A 291 11.19 -1.11 -16.26
C ASN A 291 9.92 -0.98 -15.40
N ARG A 292 8.75 -1.23 -15.99
CA ARG A 292 7.45 -1.20 -15.28
C ARG A 292 7.33 -2.27 -14.21
N LEU A 293 7.96 -3.41 -14.41
CA LEU A 293 7.96 -4.54 -13.50
C LEU A 293 9.38 -4.88 -13.12
N ILE A 294 9.74 -4.63 -11.86
CA ILE A 294 11.07 -4.88 -11.32
C ILE A 294 10.96 -5.85 -10.15
N CYS A 295 11.83 -6.85 -10.14
CA CYS A 295 11.99 -7.78 -9.02
C CYS A 295 13.42 -7.69 -8.48
N TYR A 296 13.57 -7.27 -7.24
CA TYR A 296 14.83 -7.33 -6.51
C TYR A 296 14.96 -8.71 -5.86
N ASP A 297 15.73 -9.58 -6.49
CA ASP A 297 16.10 -10.90 -5.95
C ASP A 297 17.27 -10.73 -4.97
N ILE A 298 16.97 -10.89 -3.70
CA ILE A 298 17.91 -10.68 -2.59
C ILE A 298 18.31 -11.99 -1.88
N LEU A 299 17.95 -13.15 -2.43
CA LEU A 299 18.19 -14.46 -1.83
C LEU A 299 19.68 -14.67 -1.49
N ASP A 300 20.58 -14.30 -2.41
CA ASP A 300 22.02 -14.55 -2.28
C ASP A 300 22.79 -13.37 -1.63
N LEU A 301 22.08 -12.41 -1.01
CA LEU A 301 22.70 -11.19 -0.47
C LEU A 301 23.61 -11.45 0.75
N GLY A 302 23.36 -12.53 1.48
CA GLY A 302 24.15 -12.90 2.65
C GLY A 302 23.89 -11.99 3.87
N LYS A 303 24.19 -12.51 5.06
CA LYS A 303 23.83 -11.84 6.33
C LYS A 303 24.50 -10.47 6.53
N GLN A 304 25.72 -10.29 6.03
CA GLN A 304 26.48 -9.04 6.21
C GLN A 304 25.96 -7.92 5.30
N LEU A 305 25.59 -8.27 4.07
CA LEU A 305 25.08 -7.29 3.09
C LEU A 305 23.57 -7.07 3.19
N MET A 306 22.82 -7.96 3.84
CA MET A 306 21.35 -7.87 3.89
C MET A 306 20.83 -6.53 4.42
N PRO A 307 21.30 -6.00 5.58
CA PRO A 307 20.84 -4.70 6.08
C PRO A 307 21.15 -3.55 5.12
N ILE A 308 22.36 -3.58 4.56
CA ILE A 308 22.86 -2.57 3.63
C ILE A 308 22.09 -2.64 2.31
N GLY A 309 21.93 -3.84 1.78
CA GLY A 309 21.19 -4.08 0.55
C GLY A 309 19.73 -3.67 0.65
N MET A 310 19.09 -3.94 1.77
CA MET A 310 17.73 -3.49 2.03
C MET A 310 17.61 -1.97 2.05
N LEU A 311 18.56 -1.27 2.71
CA LEU A 311 18.58 0.21 2.69
C LEU A 311 18.72 0.76 1.27
N VAL A 312 19.65 0.22 0.48
CA VAL A 312 19.90 0.67 -0.90
C VAL A 312 18.73 0.36 -1.81
N VAL A 313 18.13 -0.82 -1.68
CA VAL A 313 16.93 -1.20 -2.45
C VAL A 313 15.75 -0.28 -2.10
N LEU A 314 15.50 -0.03 -0.82
CA LEU A 314 14.43 0.85 -0.39
C LEU A 314 14.64 2.30 -0.85
N ASP A 315 15.86 2.81 -0.77
CA ASP A 315 16.22 4.14 -1.28
C ASP A 315 15.97 4.24 -2.80
N SER A 316 16.38 3.21 -3.56
CA SER A 316 16.10 3.12 -5.01
C SER A 316 14.60 3.09 -5.30
N ILE A 317 13.80 2.35 -4.52
CA ILE A 317 12.34 2.29 -4.63
C ILE A 317 11.72 3.66 -4.33
N LEU A 318 12.11 4.31 -3.24
CA LEU A 318 11.62 5.64 -2.87
C LEU A 318 11.93 6.68 -3.95
N ASN A 319 13.12 6.65 -4.51
CA ASN A 319 13.50 7.50 -5.64
C ASN A 319 12.60 7.23 -6.87
N ARG A 320 12.24 5.97 -7.14
CA ARG A 320 11.31 5.62 -8.22
C ARG A 320 9.89 6.11 -7.96
N ILE A 321 9.41 5.99 -6.71
CA ILE A 321 8.09 6.45 -6.30
C ILE A 321 7.98 7.97 -6.50
N THR A 322 8.96 8.76 -6.06
CA THR A 322 8.95 10.22 -6.22
C THR A 322 8.94 10.64 -7.69
N GLN A 323 9.73 9.95 -8.54
CA GLN A 323 9.68 10.17 -9.99
C GLN A 323 8.33 9.86 -10.61
N ASN A 324 7.72 8.75 -10.21
CA ASN A 324 6.41 8.35 -10.71
C ASN A 324 5.32 9.29 -10.22
N ARG A 325 5.36 9.71 -8.95
CA ARG A 325 4.42 10.70 -8.39
C ARG A 325 4.47 12.01 -9.17
N ALA A 326 5.67 12.51 -9.50
CA ALA A 326 5.83 13.71 -10.32
C ALA A 326 5.21 13.58 -11.72
N LYS A 327 5.08 12.37 -12.24
CA LYS A 327 4.45 12.05 -13.53
C LYS A 327 2.97 11.64 -13.40
N GLY A 328 2.40 11.65 -12.19
CA GLY A 328 1.04 11.14 -11.92
C GLY A 328 0.89 9.63 -12.10
N LYS A 329 2.00 8.87 -12.09
CA LYS A 329 2.03 7.44 -12.29
C LYS A 329 2.04 6.70 -10.95
N GLN A 330 1.25 5.63 -10.85
CA GLN A 330 1.18 4.81 -9.64
C GLN A 330 2.31 3.79 -9.56
N THR A 331 2.70 3.44 -8.34
CA THR A 331 3.66 2.39 -8.04
C THR A 331 3.11 1.46 -6.98
N PHE A 332 3.06 0.17 -7.27
CA PHE A 332 2.72 -0.88 -6.33
C PHE A 332 3.99 -1.58 -5.86
N ILE A 333 4.12 -1.79 -4.56
CA ILE A 333 5.27 -2.47 -3.96
C ILE A 333 4.78 -3.75 -3.31
N PHE A 334 5.40 -4.87 -3.67
CA PHE A 334 5.18 -6.17 -3.06
C PHE A 334 6.43 -6.57 -2.30
N ILE A 335 6.30 -6.78 -1.01
CA ILE A 335 7.40 -7.23 -0.14
C ILE A 335 7.02 -8.60 0.38
N ASP A 336 7.71 -9.62 -0.10
CA ASP A 336 7.56 -10.97 0.44
C ASP A 336 8.39 -11.11 1.71
N GLU A 337 7.95 -11.98 2.63
CA GLU A 337 8.61 -12.27 3.90
C GLU A 337 9.03 -11.00 4.67
N ILE A 338 8.09 -10.07 4.84
CA ILE A 338 8.32 -8.73 5.41
C ILE A 338 9.03 -8.74 6.79
N TYR A 339 8.97 -9.87 7.52
CA TYR A 339 9.67 -10.00 8.79
C TYR A 339 11.19 -9.96 8.64
N LEU A 340 11.74 -10.33 7.48
CA LEU A 340 13.17 -10.25 7.21
C LEU A 340 13.67 -8.80 7.19
N PRO A 341 13.07 -7.87 6.43
CA PRO A 341 13.41 -6.45 6.51
C PRO A 341 13.14 -5.81 7.87
N VAL A 342 12.01 -6.15 8.52
CA VAL A 342 11.60 -5.54 9.79
C VAL A 342 12.48 -5.95 10.97
N SER A 343 13.14 -7.11 10.91
CA SER A 343 14.09 -7.53 11.95
C SER A 343 15.31 -6.61 12.04
N TYR A 344 15.58 -5.84 10.99
CA TYR A 344 16.63 -4.83 10.97
C TYR A 344 16.04 -3.48 11.41
N THR A 345 16.25 -3.10 12.65
CA THR A 345 15.61 -2.03 13.44
C THR A 345 15.58 -0.63 12.82
N HIS A 346 16.22 -0.39 11.69
CA HIS A 346 16.30 0.92 11.03
C HIS A 346 15.17 1.21 10.04
N LEU A 347 14.35 0.23 9.65
CA LEU A 347 13.12 0.47 8.89
C LEU A 347 12.08 1.28 9.67
N ARG A 348 12.16 1.30 11.01
CA ARG A 348 11.29 2.15 11.85
C ARG A 348 11.47 3.64 11.63
N ALA A 349 12.61 4.10 11.15
CA ALA A 349 12.84 5.52 10.86
C ALA A 349 12.09 6.01 9.60
N HIS A 350 11.63 5.08 8.74
CA HIS A 350 10.87 5.36 7.53
C HIS A 350 9.36 5.04 7.64
N GLU A 351 8.87 4.65 8.83
CA GLU A 351 7.43 4.43 9.05
C GLU A 351 6.59 5.70 8.76
N THR A 352 7.17 6.88 8.88
CA THR A 352 6.52 8.15 8.49
C THR A 352 6.37 8.36 6.99
N VAL A 353 7.03 7.57 6.14
CA VAL A 353 6.95 7.68 4.67
C VAL A 353 5.94 6.71 4.07
N LEU A 354 5.54 5.67 4.82
CA LEU A 354 4.52 4.71 4.40
C LEU A 354 3.08 5.14 4.76
N ASP A 355 2.92 6.23 5.50
CA ASP A 355 1.62 6.84 5.86
C ASP A 355 1.13 7.89 4.85
N LEU A 356 1.66 7.86 3.64
CA LEU A 356 1.26 8.78 2.55
C LEU A 356 0.54 7.99 1.42
#